data_af69bb9a129ba1ba0d9b129a293b5a44
#
_entry.id   af69bb9a129ba1ba0d9b129a293b5a44
#
_cell.length_a   1.000
_cell.length_b   1.000
_cell.length_c   1.000
_cell.angle_alpha   90.00
_cell.angle_beta   90.00
_cell.angle_gamma   90.00
#
_symmetry.space_group_name_H-M   'P 1'
#
loop_
_entity.id
_entity.type
_entity.pdbx_description
1 polymer ?
#
loop_
_entity_poly.entity_id
_entity_poly.type
_entity_poly.pdbx_seq_one_letter_code
_entity_poly.pdbx_strand_id
1 'polypeptide(L)'
;IVMPNLVPPVTTIAAAEAYRARILAARPPELAGPPSHSQGFTPLMTCYLTDDARADEIERGFKSGVFTAVKLYPAHATTNSASGVTDLGKCRAVLAAMERLRMPLLIHGEVTDAAVDVFDRERVFIERHLTKLVRDFPGLKIVLEHVTTKDAVDFVRAAGLTIGATITAHHLIINRNAIFACGLRPHMCCLPIAKRESHRRALRAAATSGDAKFFLGTASAPHPIHD
;
A
#
# COMPACT_ATOMS: atom_id res chain seq x y z
N ILE A 1 3.34 4.59 8.82
CA ILE A 1 4.26 3.87 7.92
C ILE A 1 4.63 4.76 6.75
N VAL A 2 5.89 4.70 6.29
CA VAL A 2 6.45 5.58 5.26
C VAL A 2 6.54 4.85 3.93
N MET A 3 5.91 5.39 2.90
CA MET A 3 5.91 4.79 1.56
C MET A 3 7.22 5.05 0.82
N PRO A 4 7.73 4.08 0.04
CA PRO A 4 9.08 4.12 -0.52
C PRO A 4 9.14 4.67 -1.95
N ASN A 5 8.02 5.11 -2.54
CA ASN A 5 7.91 5.54 -3.94
C ASN A 5 8.41 6.97 -4.18
N LEU A 6 9.66 7.20 -3.84
CA LEU A 6 10.38 8.43 -4.12
C LEU A 6 11.06 8.38 -5.51
N VAL A 7 11.73 9.45 -5.88
CA VAL A 7 12.63 9.51 -7.03
C VAL A 7 14.03 9.93 -6.53
N PRO A 8 15.00 8.99 -6.51
CA PRO A 8 14.88 7.55 -6.78
C PRO A 8 14.09 6.79 -5.70
N PRO A 9 13.54 5.58 -6.00
CA PRO A 9 12.78 4.79 -5.03
C PRO A 9 13.68 4.22 -3.92
N VAL A 10 13.08 3.97 -2.75
CA VAL A 10 13.80 3.42 -1.59
C VAL A 10 13.89 1.89 -1.73
N THR A 11 14.98 1.40 -2.30
CA THR A 11 15.20 -0.04 -2.59
C THR A 11 16.29 -0.67 -1.73
N THR A 12 17.04 0.14 -0.95
CA THR A 12 18.17 -0.33 -0.14
C THR A 12 18.08 0.15 1.31
N ILE A 13 18.79 -0.52 2.21
CA ILE A 13 18.94 -0.14 3.61
C ILE A 13 19.47 1.30 3.72
N ALA A 14 20.55 1.61 2.99
CA ALA A 14 21.15 2.94 3.02
C ALA A 14 20.17 4.05 2.57
N ALA A 15 19.37 3.80 1.53
CA ALA A 15 18.35 4.76 1.08
C ALA A 15 17.24 4.96 2.12
N ALA A 16 16.83 3.90 2.81
CA ALA A 16 15.82 3.97 3.87
C ALA A 16 16.33 4.74 5.09
N GLU A 17 17.57 4.50 5.50
CA GLU A 17 18.22 5.23 6.61
C GLU A 17 18.37 6.71 6.29
N ALA A 18 18.83 7.05 5.09
CA ALA A 18 18.95 8.44 4.65
C ALA A 18 17.58 9.14 4.62
N TYR A 19 16.54 8.46 4.16
CA TYR A 19 15.19 9.02 4.15
C TYR A 19 14.63 9.16 5.58
N ARG A 20 14.83 8.16 6.43
CA ARG A 20 14.46 8.22 7.85
C ARG A 20 15.11 9.39 8.56
N ALA A 21 16.41 9.63 8.31
CA ALA A 21 17.15 10.76 8.88
C ALA A 21 16.53 12.11 8.46
N ARG A 22 16.16 12.29 7.18
CA ARG A 22 15.47 13.50 6.70
C ARG A 22 14.13 13.72 7.39
N ILE A 23 13.32 12.66 7.56
CA ILE A 23 12.02 12.73 8.24
C ILE A 23 12.22 13.15 9.70
N LEU A 24 13.18 12.55 10.39
CA LEU A 24 13.46 12.86 11.79
C LEU A 24 14.02 14.27 11.97
N ALA A 25 14.82 14.76 11.03
CA ALA A 25 15.34 16.14 11.04
C ALA A 25 14.23 17.18 10.82
N ALA A 26 13.20 16.83 10.04
CA ALA A 26 12.03 17.70 9.81
C ALA A 26 10.94 17.58 10.88
N ARG A 27 11.14 16.73 11.88
CA ARG A 27 10.14 16.47 12.93
C ARG A 27 9.96 17.70 13.83
N PRO A 28 8.73 18.15 14.08
CA PRO A 28 8.46 19.22 15.03
C PRO A 28 8.97 18.87 16.44
N PRO A 29 9.42 19.86 17.23
CA PRO A 29 9.94 19.63 18.59
C PRO A 29 8.97 18.88 19.50
N GLU A 30 7.67 19.12 19.34
CA GLU A 30 6.58 18.50 20.13
C GLU A 30 6.51 16.98 19.94
N LEU A 31 7.00 16.49 18.80
CA LEU A 31 7.07 15.06 18.47
C LEU A 31 8.46 14.45 18.74
N ALA A 32 9.37 15.21 19.37
CA ALA A 32 10.77 14.81 19.57
C ALA A 32 11.01 13.92 20.80
N GLY A 33 9.96 13.56 21.55
CA GLY A 33 10.07 12.70 22.74
C GLY A 33 10.62 11.29 22.45
N PRO A 34 11.18 10.60 23.45
CA PRO A 34 11.62 9.22 23.30
C PRO A 34 10.48 8.29 22.91
N PRO A 35 10.75 7.20 22.15
CA PRO A 35 9.71 6.26 21.67
C PRO A 35 8.89 5.58 22.80
N SER A 36 9.41 5.60 24.00
CA SER A 36 8.77 5.01 25.20
C SER A 36 7.62 5.84 25.77
N HIS A 37 7.43 7.07 25.29
CA HIS A 37 6.31 7.92 25.69
C HIS A 37 5.30 8.01 24.55
N SER A 38 4.02 8.05 24.87
CA SER A 38 2.87 8.11 23.95
C SER A 38 2.90 9.27 22.92
N GLN A 39 3.93 10.10 22.95
CA GLN A 39 4.11 11.26 22.06
C GLN A 39 5.32 11.17 21.12
N GLY A 40 6.11 10.08 21.17
CA GLY A 40 7.28 9.92 20.31
C GLY A 40 6.90 9.47 18.90
N PHE A 41 7.20 10.26 17.87
CA PHE A 41 7.01 9.88 16.47
C PHE A 41 8.16 8.98 15.98
N THR A 42 7.83 7.79 15.50
CA THR A 42 8.77 6.84 14.91
C THR A 42 8.36 6.51 13.47
N PRO A 43 9.12 6.91 12.43
CA PRO A 43 8.83 6.53 11.06
C PRO A 43 9.16 5.06 10.82
N LEU A 44 8.15 4.29 10.45
CA LEU A 44 8.28 2.89 10.05
C LEU A 44 8.59 2.84 8.55
N MET A 45 9.84 2.53 8.20
CA MET A 45 10.32 2.57 6.83
C MET A 45 9.94 1.31 6.06
N THR A 46 9.63 1.48 4.77
CA THR A 46 9.34 0.37 3.86
C THR A 46 10.34 0.32 2.71
N CYS A 47 10.55 -0.87 2.17
CA CYS A 47 11.34 -1.09 0.97
C CYS A 47 10.42 -1.15 -0.26
N TYR A 48 10.84 -0.53 -1.35
CA TYR A 48 10.15 -0.61 -2.64
C TYR A 48 10.45 -1.96 -3.31
N LEU A 49 9.43 -2.74 -3.65
CA LEU A 49 9.59 -3.98 -4.40
C LEU A 49 9.76 -3.68 -5.89
N THR A 50 10.87 -4.12 -6.45
CA THR A 50 11.17 -4.05 -7.89
C THR A 50 11.36 -5.45 -8.46
N ASP A 51 11.39 -5.59 -9.80
CA ASP A 51 11.70 -6.86 -10.47
C ASP A 51 13.08 -7.42 -10.08
N ASP A 52 14.04 -6.53 -9.76
CA ASP A 52 15.43 -6.87 -9.41
C ASP A 52 15.67 -6.86 -7.89
N ALA A 53 14.61 -6.80 -7.07
CA ALA A 53 14.75 -6.76 -5.61
C ALA A 53 15.45 -8.03 -5.09
N ARG A 54 16.41 -7.83 -4.19
CA ARG A 54 17.24 -8.89 -3.64
C ARG A 54 16.74 -9.36 -2.29
N ALA A 55 16.51 -10.66 -2.15
CA ALA A 55 16.03 -11.26 -0.92
C ALA A 55 16.99 -11.05 0.28
N ASP A 56 18.31 -11.07 0.05
CA ASP A 56 19.31 -10.84 1.09
C ASP A 56 19.29 -9.40 1.62
N GLU A 57 19.05 -8.40 0.75
CA GLU A 57 18.89 -7.00 1.18
C GLU A 57 17.65 -6.82 2.03
N ILE A 58 16.52 -7.41 1.61
CA ILE A 58 15.26 -7.37 2.36
C ILE A 58 15.42 -8.04 3.73
N GLU A 59 16.04 -9.22 3.76
CA GLU A 59 16.26 -9.97 5.00
C GLU A 59 17.16 -9.21 5.97
N ARG A 60 18.28 -8.64 5.50
CA ARG A 60 19.17 -7.81 6.33
C ARG A 60 18.46 -6.58 6.87
N GLY A 61 17.74 -5.86 6.01
CA GLY A 61 17.02 -4.64 6.40
C GLY A 61 15.91 -4.90 7.40
N PHE A 62 15.23 -6.04 7.31
CA PHE A 62 14.22 -6.44 8.29
C PHE A 62 14.86 -6.86 9.63
N LYS A 63 15.91 -7.69 9.60
CA LYS A 63 16.62 -8.13 10.81
C LYS A 63 17.30 -6.99 11.57
N SER A 64 17.80 -5.98 10.86
CA SER A 64 18.37 -4.77 11.47
C SER A 64 17.33 -3.75 11.95
N GLY A 65 16.02 -4.00 11.72
CA GLY A 65 14.95 -3.08 12.09
C GLY A 65 14.84 -1.82 11.23
N VAL A 66 15.55 -1.76 10.09
CA VAL A 66 15.44 -0.65 9.13
C VAL A 66 14.14 -0.76 8.34
N PHE A 67 13.87 -1.92 7.76
CA PHE A 67 12.60 -2.16 7.06
C PHE A 67 11.56 -2.79 8.00
N THR A 68 10.36 -2.23 8.00
CA THR A 68 9.19 -2.80 8.70
C THR A 68 8.36 -3.67 7.76
N ALA A 69 8.30 -3.31 6.48
CA ALA A 69 7.52 -3.98 5.44
C ALA A 69 8.12 -3.75 4.06
N VAL A 70 7.65 -4.48 3.07
CA VAL A 70 7.93 -4.23 1.65
C VAL A 70 6.65 -3.73 0.99
N LYS A 71 6.76 -2.72 0.13
CA LYS A 71 5.65 -2.16 -0.64
C LYS A 71 5.73 -2.58 -2.10
N LEU A 72 4.68 -3.20 -2.58
CA LEU A 72 4.46 -3.58 -3.97
C LEU A 72 3.60 -2.52 -4.66
N TYR A 73 4.13 -1.98 -5.76
CA TYR A 73 3.38 -1.26 -6.77
C TYR A 73 3.48 -2.03 -8.08
N PRO A 74 2.38 -2.32 -8.77
CA PRO A 74 2.48 -2.68 -10.19
C PRO A 74 3.09 -1.51 -10.96
N ALA A 75 3.96 -1.80 -11.92
CA ALA A 75 4.63 -0.78 -12.72
C ALA A 75 3.58 0.16 -13.36
N HIS A 76 3.79 1.47 -13.23
CA HIS A 76 2.91 2.53 -13.75
C HIS A 76 1.49 2.60 -13.13
N ALA A 77 1.24 1.97 -11.99
CA ALA A 77 -0.09 1.99 -11.35
C ALA A 77 -0.43 3.34 -10.70
N THR A 78 0.56 4.06 -10.19
CA THR A 78 0.37 5.32 -9.47
C THR A 78 1.63 6.19 -9.54
N THR A 79 1.64 7.30 -8.82
CA THR A 79 2.77 8.24 -8.76
C THR A 79 4.07 7.53 -8.39
N ASN A 80 5.16 7.82 -9.12
CA ASN A 80 6.50 7.27 -8.92
C ASN A 80 6.53 5.72 -8.89
N SER A 81 5.68 5.08 -9.70
CA SER A 81 5.61 3.61 -9.77
C SER A 81 6.21 3.00 -11.04
N ALA A 82 6.95 3.77 -11.83
CA ALA A 82 7.60 3.27 -13.04
C ALA A 82 8.59 2.11 -12.78
N SER A 83 9.28 2.13 -11.63
CA SER A 83 10.17 1.05 -11.18
C SER A 83 9.44 -0.12 -10.50
N GLY A 84 8.12 -0.11 -10.51
CA GLY A 84 7.29 -1.14 -9.86
C GLY A 84 7.42 -2.52 -10.52
N VAL A 85 6.73 -3.49 -9.94
CA VAL A 85 6.76 -4.87 -10.38
C VAL A 85 6.02 -5.04 -11.71
N THR A 86 6.70 -5.64 -12.70
CA THR A 86 6.10 -6.01 -13.99
C THR A 86 5.58 -7.45 -13.99
N ASP A 87 6.25 -8.34 -13.23
CA ASP A 87 5.87 -9.74 -13.08
C ASP A 87 6.20 -10.23 -11.66
N LEU A 88 5.18 -10.65 -10.92
CA LEU A 88 5.34 -11.25 -9.58
C LEU A 88 6.21 -12.52 -9.57
N GLY A 89 6.33 -13.20 -10.71
CA GLY A 89 7.21 -14.34 -10.88
C GLY A 89 8.68 -14.02 -10.60
N LYS A 90 9.12 -12.80 -10.93
CA LYS A 90 10.49 -12.32 -10.66
C LYS A 90 10.76 -12.11 -9.17
N CYS A 91 9.72 -11.82 -8.39
CA CYS A 91 9.83 -11.51 -6.97
C CYS A 91 9.75 -12.74 -6.06
N ARG A 92 9.64 -13.98 -6.60
CA ARG A 92 9.38 -15.18 -5.79
C ARG A 92 10.39 -15.40 -4.64
N ALA A 93 11.66 -15.13 -4.87
CA ALA A 93 12.70 -15.28 -3.85
C ALA A 93 12.50 -14.29 -2.68
N VAL A 94 12.13 -13.04 -2.99
CA VAL A 94 11.81 -12.00 -1.99
C VAL A 94 10.55 -12.39 -1.22
N LEU A 95 9.49 -12.79 -1.91
CA LEU A 95 8.22 -13.18 -1.29
C LEU A 95 8.38 -14.38 -0.35
N ALA A 96 9.16 -15.39 -0.75
CA ALA A 96 9.49 -16.54 0.11
C ALA A 96 10.32 -16.14 1.34
N ALA A 97 11.26 -15.21 1.21
CA ALA A 97 12.01 -14.68 2.34
C ALA A 97 11.10 -13.90 3.30
N MET A 98 10.21 -13.07 2.78
CA MET A 98 9.24 -12.30 3.57
C MET A 98 8.27 -13.22 4.33
N GLU A 99 7.76 -14.28 3.68
CA GLU A 99 6.90 -15.27 4.31
C GLU A 99 7.61 -15.94 5.51
N ARG A 100 8.85 -16.43 5.30
CA ARG A 100 9.68 -17.04 6.36
C ARG A 100 9.94 -16.07 7.52
N LEU A 101 10.18 -14.80 7.22
CA LEU A 101 10.44 -13.74 8.21
C LEU A 101 9.16 -13.21 8.86
N ARG A 102 7.99 -13.60 8.38
CA ARG A 102 6.69 -13.00 8.74
C ARG A 102 6.64 -11.48 8.52
N MET A 103 7.41 -11.00 7.55
CA MET A 103 7.48 -9.60 7.16
C MET A 103 6.27 -9.23 6.29
N PRO A 104 5.55 -8.12 6.58
CA PRO A 104 4.37 -7.75 5.81
C PRO A 104 4.70 -7.28 4.39
N LEU A 105 3.86 -7.69 3.43
CA LEU A 105 3.79 -7.14 2.08
C LEU A 105 2.59 -6.17 2.00
N LEU A 106 2.86 -4.91 1.67
CA LEU A 106 1.85 -3.89 1.46
C LEU A 106 1.62 -3.76 -0.04
N ILE A 107 0.37 -3.82 -0.50
CA ILE A 107 0.06 -3.91 -1.94
C ILE A 107 -0.80 -2.74 -2.39
N HIS A 108 -0.36 -2.01 -3.43
CA HIS A 108 -1.25 -1.24 -4.28
C HIS A 108 -1.90 -2.20 -5.28
N GLY A 109 -3.17 -2.49 -5.10
CA GLY A 109 -3.84 -3.62 -5.74
C GLY A 109 -4.58 -3.26 -7.02
N GLU A 110 -3.92 -2.67 -8.02
CA GLU A 110 -4.53 -2.35 -9.31
C GLU A 110 -3.72 -2.94 -10.48
N VAL A 111 -4.40 -3.45 -11.52
CA VAL A 111 -3.75 -3.77 -12.80
C VAL A 111 -3.52 -2.49 -13.61
N THR A 112 -2.53 -2.51 -14.50
CA THR A 112 -2.17 -1.38 -15.38
C THR A 112 -2.47 -1.63 -16.85
N ASP A 113 -3.14 -2.73 -17.16
CA ASP A 113 -3.59 -3.08 -18.51
C ASP A 113 -4.57 -2.01 -19.03
N ALA A 114 -4.24 -1.36 -20.15
CA ALA A 114 -5.05 -0.30 -20.75
C ALA A 114 -6.42 -0.79 -21.26
N ALA A 115 -6.57 -2.08 -21.50
CA ALA A 115 -7.86 -2.69 -21.88
C ALA A 115 -8.81 -2.87 -20.69
N VAL A 116 -8.33 -2.71 -19.45
CA VAL A 116 -9.15 -2.82 -18.24
C VAL A 116 -9.68 -1.45 -17.85
N ASP A 117 -11.01 -1.34 -17.70
CA ASP A 117 -11.66 -0.13 -17.18
C ASP A 117 -11.04 0.29 -15.85
N VAL A 118 -10.75 1.59 -15.71
CA VAL A 118 -10.12 2.14 -14.51
C VAL A 118 -10.88 1.84 -13.21
N PHE A 119 -12.21 1.67 -13.30
CA PHE A 119 -13.03 1.31 -12.14
C PHE A 119 -12.99 -0.18 -11.80
N ASP A 120 -12.48 -1.05 -12.68
CA ASP A 120 -12.38 -2.50 -12.48
C ASP A 120 -10.97 -2.98 -12.12
N ARG A 121 -9.96 -2.10 -12.17
CA ARG A 121 -8.54 -2.46 -12.00
C ARG A 121 -8.25 -3.21 -10.70
N GLU A 122 -8.86 -2.81 -9.57
CA GLU A 122 -8.67 -3.47 -8.29
C GLU A 122 -9.29 -4.89 -8.29
N ARG A 123 -10.52 -5.05 -8.79
CA ARG A 123 -11.17 -6.35 -8.90
C ARG A 123 -10.34 -7.31 -9.77
N VAL A 124 -9.90 -6.83 -10.94
CA VAL A 124 -9.08 -7.63 -11.86
C VAL A 124 -7.72 -8.00 -11.26
N PHE A 125 -7.11 -7.11 -10.46
CA PHE A 125 -5.88 -7.43 -9.73
C PHE A 125 -6.09 -8.57 -8.73
N ILE A 126 -7.18 -8.53 -7.97
CA ILE A 126 -7.54 -9.60 -7.03
C ILE A 126 -7.68 -10.94 -7.77
N GLU A 127 -8.41 -10.95 -8.87
CA GLU A 127 -8.68 -12.16 -9.67
C GLU A 127 -7.40 -12.73 -10.29
N ARG A 128 -6.60 -11.89 -10.95
CA ARG A 128 -5.45 -12.34 -11.75
C ARG A 128 -4.18 -12.56 -10.94
N HIS A 129 -3.96 -11.77 -9.89
CA HIS A 129 -2.68 -11.71 -9.18
C HIS A 129 -2.78 -12.06 -7.70
N LEU A 130 -3.68 -11.41 -6.94
CA LEU A 130 -3.71 -11.57 -5.49
C LEU A 130 -4.15 -12.97 -5.07
N THR A 131 -5.16 -13.55 -5.73
CA THR A 131 -5.62 -14.92 -5.46
C THR A 131 -4.49 -15.95 -5.65
N LYS A 132 -3.70 -15.78 -6.71
CA LYS A 132 -2.54 -16.64 -6.96
C LYS A 132 -1.45 -16.43 -5.92
N LEU A 133 -1.14 -15.17 -5.58
CA LEU A 133 -0.14 -14.82 -4.58
C LEU A 133 -0.43 -15.46 -3.21
N VAL A 134 -1.67 -15.34 -2.74
CA VAL A 134 -2.11 -15.91 -1.46
C VAL A 134 -2.04 -17.44 -1.47
N ARG A 135 -2.38 -18.08 -2.58
CA ARG A 135 -2.25 -19.54 -2.75
C ARG A 135 -0.81 -20.00 -2.74
N ASP A 136 0.09 -19.26 -3.44
CA ASP A 136 1.50 -19.63 -3.60
C ASP A 136 2.33 -19.34 -2.33
N PHE A 137 1.88 -18.39 -1.49
CA PHE A 137 2.51 -17.97 -0.23
C PHE A 137 1.48 -17.84 0.90
N PRO A 138 0.95 -18.95 1.42
CA PRO A 138 -0.18 -18.94 2.38
C PRO A 138 0.19 -18.35 3.76
N GLY A 139 1.46 -18.35 4.12
CA GLY A 139 1.97 -17.76 5.38
C GLY A 139 2.36 -16.29 5.26
N LEU A 140 2.39 -15.74 4.04
CA LEU A 140 2.78 -14.35 3.82
C LEU A 140 1.73 -13.39 4.41
N LYS A 141 2.19 -12.46 5.23
CA LYS A 141 1.33 -11.38 5.73
C LYS A 141 1.11 -10.36 4.61
N ILE A 142 -0.12 -10.10 4.25
CA ILE A 142 -0.47 -9.15 3.19
C ILE A 142 -1.42 -8.09 3.73
N VAL A 143 -1.13 -6.84 3.41
CA VAL A 143 -2.05 -5.72 3.57
C VAL A 143 -2.41 -5.18 2.19
N LEU A 144 -3.66 -5.39 1.78
CA LEU A 144 -4.20 -4.73 0.60
C LEU A 144 -4.53 -3.30 0.97
N GLU A 145 -3.73 -2.34 0.50
CA GLU A 145 -3.83 -0.96 0.94
C GLU A 145 -4.93 -0.19 0.20
N HIS A 146 -5.52 0.80 0.90
CA HIS A 146 -6.49 1.78 0.36
C HIS A 146 -7.55 1.14 -0.55
N VAL A 147 -8.16 0.03 -0.09
CA VAL A 147 -9.17 -0.70 -0.88
C VAL A 147 -10.35 0.18 -1.25
N THR A 148 -10.87 0.00 -2.46
CA THR A 148 -11.91 0.86 -3.02
C THR A 148 -13.17 0.09 -3.45
N THR A 149 -13.13 -1.25 -3.47
CA THR A 149 -14.21 -2.09 -3.98
C THR A 149 -14.84 -2.98 -2.92
N LYS A 150 -16.09 -3.38 -3.16
CA LYS A 150 -16.74 -4.45 -2.40
C LYS A 150 -16.00 -5.77 -2.60
N ASP A 151 -15.47 -6.00 -3.81
CA ASP A 151 -14.73 -7.21 -4.15
C ASP A 151 -13.49 -7.39 -3.25
N ALA A 152 -12.75 -6.29 -2.98
CA ALA A 152 -11.65 -6.32 -2.03
C ALA A 152 -12.11 -6.61 -0.59
N VAL A 153 -13.21 -6.00 -0.15
CA VAL A 153 -13.79 -6.27 1.17
C VAL A 153 -14.17 -7.73 1.32
N ASP A 154 -14.86 -8.28 0.32
CA ASP A 154 -15.31 -9.68 0.34
C ASP A 154 -14.10 -10.64 0.33
N PHE A 155 -13.09 -10.35 -0.51
CA PHE A 155 -11.86 -11.13 -0.56
C PHE A 155 -11.13 -11.16 0.80
N VAL A 156 -10.92 -10.00 1.42
CA VAL A 156 -10.23 -9.90 2.72
C VAL A 156 -11.01 -10.62 3.82
N ARG A 157 -12.34 -10.52 3.85
CA ARG A 157 -13.18 -11.24 4.80
C ARG A 157 -13.08 -12.76 4.65
N ALA A 158 -13.08 -13.24 3.42
CA ALA A 158 -12.99 -14.67 3.11
C ALA A 158 -11.59 -15.25 3.31
N ALA A 159 -10.54 -14.41 3.23
CA ALA A 159 -9.14 -14.82 3.36
C ALA A 159 -8.77 -15.22 4.79
N GLY A 160 -7.61 -15.89 4.94
CA GLY A 160 -7.03 -16.22 6.25
C GLY A 160 -6.61 -15.02 7.09
N LEU A 161 -6.18 -15.29 8.33
CA LEU A 161 -5.76 -14.25 9.29
C LEU A 161 -4.48 -13.49 8.92
N THR A 162 -3.78 -13.93 7.89
CA THR A 162 -2.58 -13.26 7.37
C THR A 162 -2.91 -12.10 6.43
N ILE A 163 -4.16 -11.93 6.06
CA ILE A 163 -4.60 -10.91 5.09
C ILE A 163 -5.43 -9.83 5.80
N GLY A 164 -5.03 -8.58 5.62
CA GLY A 164 -5.78 -7.40 6.07
C GLY A 164 -5.87 -6.34 4.97
N ALA A 165 -6.59 -5.27 5.25
CA ALA A 165 -6.72 -4.15 4.32
C ALA A 165 -6.77 -2.81 5.03
N THR A 166 -6.23 -1.76 4.39
CA THR A 166 -6.45 -0.38 4.82
C THR A 166 -7.59 0.27 4.05
N ILE A 167 -8.35 1.11 4.73
CA ILE A 167 -9.39 1.96 4.14
C ILE A 167 -9.03 3.41 4.42
N THR A 168 -9.12 4.28 3.40
CA THR A 168 -8.80 5.71 3.53
C THR A 168 -10.05 6.52 3.87
N ALA A 169 -9.86 7.65 4.52
CA ALA A 169 -10.95 8.56 4.88
C ALA A 169 -11.75 9.03 3.65
N HIS A 170 -11.07 9.41 2.57
CA HIS A 170 -11.76 9.89 1.37
C HIS A 170 -12.61 8.81 0.68
N HIS A 171 -12.20 7.54 0.66
CA HIS A 171 -13.03 6.46 0.11
C HIS A 171 -14.27 6.13 0.97
N LEU A 172 -14.29 6.54 2.23
CA LEU A 172 -15.49 6.46 3.07
C LEU A 172 -16.49 7.60 2.79
N ILE A 173 -16.00 8.76 2.31
CA ILE A 173 -16.77 10.01 2.16
C ILE A 173 -17.31 10.16 0.74
N ILE A 174 -16.44 9.99 -0.28
CA ILE A 174 -16.80 10.22 -1.69
C ILE A 174 -17.02 8.91 -2.45
N ASN A 175 -17.83 8.98 -3.51
CA ASN A 175 -17.92 7.99 -4.56
C ASN A 175 -17.48 8.60 -5.90
N ARG A 176 -17.46 7.81 -6.97
CA ARG A 176 -16.99 8.25 -8.29
C ARG A 176 -17.74 9.48 -8.86
N ASN A 177 -18.97 9.78 -8.41
CA ASN A 177 -19.70 10.95 -8.87
C ASN A 177 -18.99 12.26 -8.48
N ALA A 178 -18.20 12.23 -7.39
CA ALA A 178 -17.41 13.42 -6.98
C ALA A 178 -16.37 13.82 -8.03
N ILE A 179 -15.88 12.88 -8.84
CA ILE A 179 -14.90 13.12 -9.92
C ILE A 179 -15.52 13.96 -11.03
N PHE A 180 -16.83 13.80 -11.27
CA PHE A 180 -17.56 14.37 -12.40
C PHE A 180 -18.57 15.46 -12.01
N ALA A 181 -18.61 15.87 -10.75
CA ALA A 181 -19.57 16.86 -10.27
C ALA A 181 -19.29 18.26 -10.88
N CYS A 182 -20.20 18.73 -11.74
CA CYS A 182 -20.07 20.01 -12.46
C CYS A 182 -18.82 20.08 -13.39
N GLY A 183 -18.46 18.96 -14.02
CA GLY A 183 -17.27 18.80 -14.87
C GLY A 183 -16.22 17.87 -14.24
N LEU A 184 -15.10 17.71 -14.92
CA LEU A 184 -14.00 16.89 -14.39
C LEU A 184 -13.29 17.60 -13.23
N ARG A 185 -13.11 16.91 -12.13
CA ARG A 185 -12.39 17.38 -10.94
C ARG A 185 -11.07 16.62 -10.76
N PRO A 186 -9.94 17.10 -11.28
CA PRO A 186 -8.66 16.40 -11.24
C PRO A 186 -8.21 16.02 -9.83
N HIS A 187 -8.42 16.90 -8.84
CA HIS A 187 -8.06 16.64 -7.43
C HIS A 187 -8.82 15.46 -6.79
N MET A 188 -9.91 14.99 -7.42
CA MET A 188 -10.63 13.79 -6.98
C MET A 188 -10.13 12.50 -7.67
N CYS A 189 -9.16 12.61 -8.58
CA CYS A 189 -8.61 11.49 -9.35
C CYS A 189 -7.38 10.86 -8.69
N CYS A 190 -7.33 10.79 -7.36
CA CYS A 190 -6.27 10.09 -6.64
C CYS A 190 -6.39 8.56 -6.86
N LEU A 191 -5.29 7.92 -7.28
CA LEU A 191 -5.27 6.46 -7.50
C LEU A 191 -4.99 5.70 -6.19
N PRO A 192 -5.77 4.65 -5.92
CA PRO A 192 -6.91 4.14 -6.67
C PRO A 192 -8.12 5.07 -6.57
N ILE A 193 -8.79 5.31 -7.69
CA ILE A 193 -9.94 6.24 -7.73
C ILE A 193 -11.15 5.69 -6.98
N ALA A 194 -11.99 6.60 -6.47
CA ALA A 194 -13.27 6.25 -5.84
C ALA A 194 -14.20 5.51 -6.81
N LYS A 195 -14.90 4.51 -6.32
CA LYS A 195 -15.76 3.62 -7.10
C LYS A 195 -17.25 4.00 -6.97
N ARG A 196 -18.16 3.13 -7.39
CA ARG A 196 -19.63 3.30 -7.27
C ARG A 196 -20.05 3.42 -5.81
N GLU A 197 -21.25 3.98 -5.59
CA GLU A 197 -21.84 4.11 -4.25
C GLU A 197 -21.98 2.75 -3.53
N SER A 198 -22.27 1.67 -4.25
CA SER A 198 -22.33 0.33 -3.68
C SER A 198 -21.00 -0.11 -3.03
N HIS A 199 -19.87 0.22 -3.67
CA HIS A 199 -18.56 -0.05 -3.13
C HIS A 199 -18.28 0.81 -1.88
N ARG A 200 -18.55 2.13 -1.95
CA ARG A 200 -18.38 3.02 -0.80
C ARG A 200 -19.17 2.53 0.43
N ARG A 201 -20.42 2.07 0.23
CA ARG A 201 -21.23 1.49 1.32
C ARG A 201 -20.58 0.23 1.90
N ALA A 202 -20.01 -0.65 1.06
CA ALA A 202 -19.29 -1.84 1.52
C ALA A 202 -18.05 -1.48 2.34
N LEU A 203 -17.27 -0.46 1.92
CA LEU A 203 -16.12 0.05 2.67
C LEU A 203 -16.54 0.59 4.04
N ARG A 204 -17.62 1.39 4.09
CA ARG A 204 -18.14 1.91 5.37
C ARG A 204 -18.57 0.79 6.29
N ALA A 205 -19.30 -0.20 5.77
CA ALA A 205 -19.72 -1.36 6.55
C ALA A 205 -18.52 -2.18 7.06
N ALA A 206 -17.43 -2.28 6.29
CA ALA A 206 -16.20 -2.92 6.72
C ALA A 206 -15.49 -2.11 7.82
N ALA A 207 -15.33 -0.80 7.62
CA ALA A 207 -14.65 0.09 8.57
C ALA A 207 -15.34 0.19 9.94
N THR A 208 -16.66 -0.04 10.00
CA THR A 208 -17.46 0.02 11.23
C THR A 208 -17.86 -1.35 11.78
N SER A 209 -17.35 -2.44 11.20
CA SER A 209 -17.75 -3.80 11.57
C SER A 209 -17.10 -4.33 12.85
N GLY A 210 -16.02 -3.72 13.32
CA GLY A 210 -15.18 -4.27 14.38
C GLY A 210 -14.27 -5.42 13.94
N ASP A 211 -14.26 -5.78 12.63
CA ASP A 211 -13.36 -6.80 12.08
C ASP A 211 -11.93 -6.24 12.04
N ALA A 212 -11.02 -6.83 12.82
CA ALA A 212 -9.63 -6.41 12.96
C ALA A 212 -8.81 -6.50 11.65
N LYS A 213 -9.32 -7.14 10.61
CA LYS A 213 -8.70 -7.16 9.28
C LYS A 213 -8.77 -5.81 8.55
N PHE A 214 -9.69 -4.92 8.95
CA PHE A 214 -9.85 -3.59 8.34
C PHE A 214 -9.42 -2.50 9.30
N PHE A 215 -8.52 -1.64 8.85
CA PHE A 215 -8.01 -0.53 9.65
C PHE A 215 -7.76 0.72 8.80
N LEU A 216 -7.58 1.84 9.47
CA LEU A 216 -7.35 3.11 8.78
C LEU A 216 -5.96 3.15 8.13
N GLY A 217 -5.91 3.54 6.86
CA GLY A 217 -4.70 3.96 6.18
C GLY A 217 -4.93 5.36 5.61
N THR A 218 -4.17 6.35 6.05
CA THR A 218 -4.43 7.74 5.66
C THR A 218 -4.16 8.01 4.19
N ALA A 219 -3.21 7.29 3.58
CA ALA A 219 -2.72 7.54 2.22
C ALA A 219 -2.41 9.01 1.96
N SER A 220 -1.85 9.69 2.97
CA SER A 220 -1.47 11.09 2.86
C SER A 220 -0.33 11.23 1.85
N ALA A 221 -0.59 11.98 0.79
CA ALA A 221 0.37 12.26 -0.28
C ALA A 221 0.32 13.77 -0.59
N PRO A 222 0.89 14.62 0.27
CA PRO A 222 0.89 16.05 0.04
C PRO A 222 1.78 16.40 -1.17
N HIS A 223 1.21 17.14 -2.12
CA HIS A 223 1.91 17.68 -3.27
C HIS A 223 1.85 19.21 -3.22
N PRO A 224 2.87 19.93 -3.73
CA PRO A 224 2.78 21.37 -3.94
C PRO A 224 1.61 21.73 -4.85
N ILE A 225 0.98 22.89 -4.60
CA ILE A 225 -0.18 23.33 -5.41
C ILE A 225 0.15 23.54 -6.88
N HIS A 226 1.43 23.72 -7.19
CA HIS A 226 1.92 24.04 -8.53
C HIS A 226 2.47 22.84 -9.31
N ASP A 227 2.34 21.62 -8.78
CA ASP A 227 2.75 20.38 -9.45
C ASP A 227 1.62 19.79 -10.30
#